data_876631057356ac8d0e092f8967a50c79
#
_entry.id   876631057356ac8d0e092f8967a50c79
#
_cell.length_a   1.000
_cell.length_b   1.000
_cell.length_c   1.000
_cell.angle_alpha   90.00
_cell.angle_beta   90.00
_cell.angle_gamma   90.00
#
_symmetry.space_group_name_H-M   'P 1'
#
loop_
_entity.id
_entity.type
_entity.pdbx_description
1 polymer ?
#
loop_
_entity_poly.entity_id
_entity_poly.type
_entity_poly.pdbx_seq_one_letter_code
_entity_poly.pdbx_strand_id
1 'polypeptide(L)'
;KIKRELLEWIKALFAAFVIVFLVRWLAFSNYIVDGRSMEPNFSHGERVIVNKLIYPFREPRRGEVIVFLAPEGKDYIKRVIGLPGDRVKVIGDTVYVNGMPLDEPYIREEVERARASGGSYNIGSTEEFVVPDDALFVLGDNRRESLDSRSPYVGFVPLEHVKGRADLVYWPVRAFRL
;
A
#
# COMPACT_ATOMS: atom_id res chain seq x y z
N LYS A 1 -54.66 3.11 -0.57
CA LYS A 1 -53.81 2.06 -0.01
C LYS A 1 -52.52 1.91 -0.81
N ILE A 2 -52.57 1.65 -2.11
CA ILE A 2 -51.40 1.47 -3.02
C ILE A 2 -50.43 2.65 -2.99
N LYS A 3 -50.93 3.91 -3.01
CA LYS A 3 -50.07 5.13 -2.97
C LYS A 3 -49.25 5.22 -1.67
N ARG A 4 -49.83 4.79 -0.56
CA ARG A 4 -49.13 4.81 0.74
C ARG A 4 -48.05 3.73 0.81
N GLU A 5 -48.35 2.53 0.33
CA GLU A 5 -47.40 1.40 0.22
C GLU A 5 -46.23 1.78 -0.70
N LEU A 6 -46.53 2.37 -1.86
CA LEU A 6 -45.49 2.84 -2.79
C LEU A 6 -44.57 3.90 -2.14
N LEU A 7 -45.14 4.83 -1.38
CA LEU A 7 -44.38 5.86 -0.68
C LEU A 7 -43.44 5.25 0.38
N GLU A 8 -43.89 4.21 1.11
CA GLU A 8 -43.06 3.54 2.10
C GLU A 8 -41.89 2.78 1.42
N TRP A 9 -42.13 2.13 0.26
CA TRP A 9 -41.07 1.50 -0.53
C TRP A 9 -40.05 2.52 -1.03
N ILE A 10 -40.49 3.67 -1.52
CA ILE A 10 -39.59 4.76 -1.98
C ILE A 10 -38.72 5.25 -0.82
N LYS A 11 -39.29 5.48 0.36
CA LYS A 11 -38.53 5.88 1.56
C LYS A 11 -37.49 4.82 1.96
N ALA A 12 -37.88 3.55 1.95
CA ALA A 12 -36.97 2.46 2.29
C ALA A 12 -35.81 2.35 1.30
N LEU A 13 -36.08 2.45 -0.01
CA LEU A 13 -35.06 2.44 -1.06
C LEU A 13 -34.14 3.66 -0.94
N PHE A 14 -34.69 4.84 -0.67
CA PHE A 14 -33.89 6.04 -0.46
C PHE A 14 -33.00 5.92 0.78
N ALA A 15 -33.53 5.44 1.90
CA ALA A 15 -32.75 5.20 3.10
C ALA A 15 -31.60 4.19 2.86
N ALA A 16 -31.90 3.08 2.19
CA ALA A 16 -30.90 2.09 1.80
C ALA A 16 -29.82 2.70 0.91
N PHE A 17 -30.21 3.48 -0.09
CA PHE A 17 -29.26 4.20 -0.97
C PHE A 17 -28.34 5.15 -0.19
N VAL A 18 -28.91 5.95 0.73
CA VAL A 18 -28.14 6.88 1.58
C VAL A 18 -27.16 6.12 2.45
N ILE A 19 -27.57 5.01 3.07
CA ILE A 19 -26.69 4.16 3.90
C ILE A 19 -25.54 3.61 3.06
N VAL A 20 -25.83 3.01 1.91
CA VAL A 20 -24.81 2.45 1.01
C VAL A 20 -23.85 3.55 0.53
N PHE A 21 -24.37 4.72 0.19
CA PHE A 21 -23.55 5.86 -0.23
C PHE A 21 -22.62 6.33 0.88
N LEU A 22 -23.14 6.49 2.10
CA LEU A 22 -22.33 6.88 3.26
C LEU A 22 -21.25 5.84 3.60
N VAL A 23 -21.62 4.56 3.60
CA VAL A 23 -20.67 3.47 3.85
C VAL A 23 -19.56 3.50 2.79
N ARG A 24 -19.88 3.61 1.50
CA ARG A 24 -18.88 3.72 0.44
C ARG A 24 -17.99 4.94 0.60
N TRP A 25 -18.55 6.08 0.94
CA TRP A 25 -17.79 7.33 1.12
C TRP A 25 -16.81 7.25 2.30
N LEU A 26 -17.22 6.62 3.40
CA LEU A 26 -16.36 6.41 4.57
C LEU A 26 -15.33 5.30 4.35
N ALA A 27 -15.71 4.26 3.59
CA ALA A 27 -14.91 3.04 3.43
C ALA A 27 -13.75 3.21 2.45
N PHE A 28 -13.95 3.99 1.38
CA PHE A 28 -13.00 4.05 0.27
C PHE A 28 -12.58 5.49 -0.04
N SER A 29 -11.32 5.64 -0.38
CA SER A 29 -10.77 6.90 -0.89
C SER A 29 -10.11 6.67 -2.24
N ASN A 30 -10.20 7.67 -3.11
CA ASN A 30 -9.53 7.66 -4.40
C ASN A 30 -8.22 8.43 -4.27
N TYR A 31 -7.13 7.81 -4.69
CA TYR A 31 -5.82 8.44 -4.76
C TYR A 31 -5.29 8.43 -6.19
N ILE A 32 -4.47 9.41 -6.50
CA ILE A 32 -3.68 9.45 -7.74
C ILE A 32 -2.25 9.15 -7.33
N VAL A 33 -1.64 8.17 -7.98
CA VAL A 33 -0.24 7.83 -7.76
C VAL A 33 0.62 8.96 -8.29
N ASP A 34 1.38 9.60 -7.42
CA ASP A 34 2.34 10.64 -7.79
C ASP A 34 3.77 10.13 -7.60
N GLY A 35 4.55 10.18 -8.68
CA GLY A 35 5.91 9.67 -8.71
C GLY A 35 6.02 8.23 -9.21
N ARG A 36 7.26 7.71 -9.20
CA ARG A 36 7.67 6.44 -9.80
C ARG A 36 8.09 5.39 -8.78
N SER A 37 7.94 5.68 -7.51
CA SER A 37 8.48 4.86 -6.41
C SER A 37 7.87 3.45 -6.31
N MET A 38 6.72 3.22 -6.94
CA MET A 38 6.02 1.94 -6.93
C MET A 38 5.98 1.26 -8.31
N GLU A 39 6.72 1.78 -9.29
CA GLU A 39 6.93 1.07 -10.57
C GLU A 39 7.67 -0.26 -10.35
N PRO A 40 7.34 -1.29 -11.12
CA PRO A 40 6.41 -1.33 -12.25
C PRO A 40 4.94 -1.55 -11.84
N ASN A 41 4.63 -1.78 -10.55
CA ASN A 41 3.31 -2.20 -10.12
C ASN A 41 2.29 -1.06 -10.03
N PHE A 42 2.73 0.17 -9.77
CA PHE A 42 1.87 1.37 -9.79
C PHE A 42 2.63 2.48 -10.50
N SER A 43 2.03 3.00 -11.56
CA SER A 43 2.65 4.03 -12.40
C SER A 43 2.12 5.42 -12.05
N HIS A 44 2.92 6.43 -12.33
CA HIS A 44 2.51 7.82 -12.16
C HIS A 44 1.21 8.13 -12.93
N GLY A 45 0.28 8.82 -12.28
CA GLY A 45 -1.02 9.20 -12.84
C GLY A 45 -2.10 8.12 -12.75
N GLU A 46 -1.78 6.90 -12.33
CA GLU A 46 -2.80 5.88 -12.07
C GLU A 46 -3.69 6.27 -10.90
N ARG A 47 -4.97 5.88 -10.98
CA ARG A 47 -5.94 6.11 -9.91
C ARG A 47 -6.23 4.81 -9.18
N VAL A 48 -6.12 4.89 -7.87
CA VAL A 48 -6.19 3.74 -6.97
C VAL A 48 -7.32 3.93 -5.97
N ILE A 49 -8.10 2.88 -5.77
CA ILE A 49 -9.07 2.81 -4.67
C ILE A 49 -8.35 2.27 -3.43
N VAL A 50 -8.40 3.07 -2.36
CA VAL A 50 -7.83 2.72 -1.06
C VAL A 50 -8.93 2.38 -0.09
N ASN A 51 -8.87 1.17 0.46
CA ASN A 51 -9.80 0.64 1.45
C ASN A 51 -9.35 1.05 2.85
N LYS A 52 -10.13 1.92 3.49
CA LYS A 52 -9.87 2.42 4.85
C LYS A 52 -10.46 1.54 5.94
N LEU A 53 -11.43 0.68 5.60
CA LEU A 53 -12.13 -0.14 6.59
C LEU A 53 -11.39 -1.44 6.93
N ILE A 54 -10.32 -1.78 6.23
CA ILE A 54 -9.68 -3.07 6.44
C ILE A 54 -8.89 -3.11 7.76
N TYR A 55 -8.19 -2.04 8.09
CA TYR A 55 -7.27 -2.00 9.24
C TYR A 55 -7.92 -1.69 10.60
N PRO A 56 -9.14 -1.14 10.71
CA PRO A 56 -9.93 -1.22 11.94
C PRO A 56 -10.28 -2.65 12.41
N PHE A 57 -10.25 -3.63 11.49
CA PHE A 57 -10.64 -5.02 11.79
C PHE A 57 -9.46 -6.01 11.81
N ARG A 58 -8.31 -5.62 11.26
CA ARG A 58 -7.08 -6.43 11.29
C ARG A 58 -5.84 -5.58 11.02
N GLU A 59 -4.71 -6.07 11.41
CA GLU A 59 -3.42 -5.44 11.12
C GLU A 59 -3.02 -5.58 9.64
N PRO A 60 -2.14 -4.69 9.14
CA PRO A 60 -1.51 -4.83 7.83
C PRO A 60 -0.75 -6.15 7.73
N ARG A 61 -0.70 -6.73 6.53
CA ARG A 61 0.04 -7.96 6.24
C ARG A 61 1.23 -7.65 5.34
N ARG A 62 2.27 -8.46 5.46
CA ARG A 62 3.42 -8.39 4.58
C ARG A 62 3.01 -8.56 3.12
N GLY A 63 3.59 -7.74 2.25
CA GLY A 63 3.29 -7.70 0.83
C GLY A 63 2.12 -6.79 0.45
N GLU A 64 1.28 -6.35 1.39
CA GLU A 64 0.20 -5.40 1.09
C GLU A 64 0.77 -4.02 0.74
N VAL A 65 0.12 -3.35 -0.19
CA VAL A 65 0.44 -1.96 -0.54
C VAL A 65 -0.47 -1.04 0.25
N ILE A 66 0.13 -0.15 1.01
CA ILE A 66 -0.58 0.76 1.91
C ILE A 66 -0.38 2.23 1.51
N VAL A 67 -1.37 3.04 1.85
CA VAL A 67 -1.25 4.50 1.85
C VAL A 67 -1.14 4.96 3.31
N PHE A 68 -0.16 5.80 3.58
CA PHE A 68 0.11 6.32 4.92
C PHE A 68 0.54 7.78 4.88
N LEU A 69 0.37 8.47 6.01
CA LEU A 69 0.82 9.85 6.19
C LEU A 69 2.33 9.88 6.44
N ALA A 70 3.08 10.47 5.53
CA ALA A 70 4.52 10.66 5.63
C ALA A 70 4.89 11.88 6.50
N PRO A 71 6.14 11.99 6.98
CA PRO A 71 6.57 13.06 7.90
C PRO A 71 6.31 14.48 7.40
N GLU A 72 6.36 14.73 6.09
CA GLU A 72 6.06 16.04 5.50
C GLU A 72 4.56 16.35 5.37
N GLY A 73 3.68 15.50 5.89
CA GLY A 73 2.22 15.68 5.82
C GLY A 73 1.59 15.28 4.49
N LYS A 74 2.33 14.58 3.62
CA LYS A 74 1.82 14.01 2.37
C LYS A 74 1.52 12.54 2.50
N ASP A 75 0.64 12.05 1.64
CA ASP A 75 0.32 10.63 1.59
C ASP A 75 1.29 9.90 0.66
N TYR A 76 1.97 8.89 1.22
CA TYR A 76 2.83 7.99 0.48
C TYR A 76 2.15 6.66 0.24
N ILE A 77 2.50 6.03 -0.87
CA ILE A 77 2.12 4.66 -1.21
C ILE A 77 3.38 3.79 -1.21
N LYS A 78 3.40 2.72 -0.39
CA LYS A 78 4.52 1.78 -0.27
C LYS A 78 4.02 0.38 0.05
N ARG A 79 4.90 -0.59 -0.13
CA ARG A 79 4.63 -2.00 0.21
C ARG A 79 5.15 -2.35 1.60
N VAL A 80 4.35 -3.05 2.37
CA VAL A 80 4.71 -3.56 3.70
C VAL A 80 5.70 -4.71 3.54
N ILE A 81 6.86 -4.56 4.15
CA ILE A 81 7.95 -5.55 4.14
C ILE A 81 8.18 -6.14 5.52
N GLY A 82 8.33 -5.31 6.55
CA GLY A 82 8.48 -5.71 7.93
C GLY A 82 7.24 -5.39 8.74
N LEU A 83 6.79 -6.36 9.52
CA LEU A 83 5.69 -6.25 10.49
C LEU A 83 6.26 -5.97 11.89
N PRO A 84 5.43 -5.51 12.84
CA PRO A 84 5.85 -5.35 14.23
C PRO A 84 6.61 -6.57 14.76
N GLY A 85 7.77 -6.34 15.38
CA GLY A 85 8.65 -7.37 15.93
C GLY A 85 9.52 -8.13 14.93
N ASP A 86 9.38 -7.92 13.63
CA ASP A 86 10.23 -8.58 12.63
C ASP A 86 11.67 -8.08 12.69
N ARG A 87 12.60 -8.99 12.46
CA ARG A 87 14.02 -8.68 12.19
C ARG A 87 14.22 -8.56 10.70
N VAL A 88 14.57 -7.37 10.24
CA VAL A 88 14.71 -7.08 8.81
C VAL A 88 16.16 -6.72 8.49
N LYS A 89 16.66 -7.19 7.36
CA LYS A 89 17.96 -6.88 6.81
C LYS A 89 17.90 -6.84 5.29
N VAL A 90 18.57 -5.89 4.68
CA VAL A 90 18.71 -5.80 3.22
C VAL A 90 20.18 -6.04 2.86
N ILE A 91 20.44 -7.03 2.01
CA ILE A 91 21.77 -7.33 1.50
C ILE A 91 21.70 -7.44 -0.03
N GLY A 92 22.30 -6.49 -0.72
CA GLY A 92 22.21 -6.44 -2.18
C GLY A 92 20.75 -6.43 -2.62
N ASP A 93 20.37 -7.31 -3.53
CA ASP A 93 19.00 -7.42 -4.06
C ASP A 93 18.03 -8.25 -3.21
N THR A 94 18.46 -8.71 -2.05
CA THR A 94 17.65 -9.61 -1.21
C THR A 94 17.27 -8.93 0.10
N VAL A 95 15.99 -8.95 0.41
CA VAL A 95 15.48 -8.60 1.72
C VAL A 95 15.36 -9.88 2.56
N TYR A 96 15.86 -9.85 3.77
CA TYR A 96 15.73 -10.93 4.74
C TYR A 96 14.77 -10.50 5.83
N VAL A 97 13.87 -11.39 6.19
CA VAL A 97 12.95 -11.20 7.31
C VAL A 97 13.04 -12.42 8.23
N ASN A 98 13.36 -12.17 9.49
CA ASN A 98 13.57 -13.23 10.51
C ASN A 98 14.61 -14.27 10.05
N GLY A 99 15.67 -13.80 9.39
CA GLY A 99 16.77 -14.62 8.89
C GLY A 99 16.49 -15.36 7.58
N MET A 100 15.28 -15.27 7.03
CA MET A 100 14.91 -15.93 5.77
C MET A 100 14.79 -14.92 4.62
N PRO A 101 15.25 -15.27 3.40
CA PRO A 101 15.08 -14.41 2.24
C PRO A 101 13.57 -14.28 1.92
N LEU A 102 13.13 -13.04 1.73
CA LEU A 102 11.75 -12.74 1.35
C LEU A 102 11.58 -13.01 -0.15
N ASP A 103 10.54 -13.79 -0.51
CA ASP A 103 10.12 -13.91 -1.90
C ASP A 103 9.35 -12.67 -2.32
N GLU A 104 9.84 -11.99 -3.35
CA GLU A 104 9.31 -10.74 -3.85
C GLU A 104 8.92 -10.85 -5.33
N PRO A 105 7.87 -11.62 -5.65
CA PRO A 105 7.49 -11.89 -7.04
C PRO A 105 7.11 -10.63 -7.82
N TYR A 106 6.66 -9.60 -7.12
CA TYR A 106 6.21 -8.32 -7.69
C TYR A 106 7.34 -7.44 -8.27
N ILE A 107 8.62 -7.76 -7.99
CA ILE A 107 9.79 -7.07 -8.55
C ILE A 107 10.82 -8.03 -9.16
N ARG A 108 10.49 -9.31 -9.27
CA ARG A 108 11.44 -10.36 -9.73
C ARG A 108 12.05 -10.03 -11.09
N GLU A 109 11.23 -9.64 -12.04
CA GLU A 109 11.69 -9.31 -13.39
C GLU A 109 12.66 -8.12 -13.39
N GLU A 110 12.42 -7.11 -12.56
CA GLU A 110 13.28 -5.94 -12.44
C GLU A 110 14.63 -6.30 -11.82
N VAL A 111 14.61 -7.16 -10.80
CA VAL A 111 15.84 -7.69 -10.17
C VAL A 111 16.66 -8.50 -11.17
N GLU A 112 16.01 -9.41 -11.91
CA GLU A 112 16.68 -10.24 -12.93
C GLU A 112 17.26 -9.36 -14.05
N ARG A 113 16.52 -8.35 -14.50
CA ARG A 113 16.99 -7.40 -15.53
C ARG A 113 18.19 -6.59 -15.05
N ALA A 114 18.17 -6.13 -13.80
CA ALA A 114 19.29 -5.40 -13.21
C ALA A 114 20.54 -6.27 -13.11
N ARG A 115 20.40 -7.53 -12.67
CA ARG A 115 21.51 -8.49 -12.58
C ARG A 115 22.08 -8.83 -13.95
N ALA A 116 21.23 -9.04 -14.96
CA ALA A 116 21.66 -9.30 -16.33
C ALA A 116 22.48 -8.15 -16.94
N SER A 117 22.23 -6.92 -16.50
CA SER A 117 23.01 -5.73 -16.87
C SER A 117 24.26 -5.48 -15.99
N GLY A 118 24.61 -6.41 -15.10
CA GLY A 118 25.76 -6.31 -14.21
C GLY A 118 25.56 -5.36 -13.02
N GLY A 119 24.32 -4.96 -12.74
CA GLY A 119 23.98 -4.06 -11.65
C GLY A 119 23.17 -4.71 -10.54
N SER A 120 22.76 -3.88 -9.57
CA SER A 120 21.85 -4.24 -8.49
C SER A 120 20.56 -3.43 -8.60
N TYR A 121 19.44 -4.02 -8.23
CA TYR A 121 18.13 -3.34 -8.22
C TYR A 121 17.91 -2.57 -6.92
N ASN A 122 18.31 -3.14 -5.78
CA ASN A 122 18.31 -2.40 -4.52
C ASN A 122 19.49 -1.43 -4.46
N ILE A 123 19.25 -0.28 -3.84
CA ILE A 123 20.33 0.67 -3.50
C ILE A 123 20.63 0.52 -2.01
N GLY A 124 21.88 0.15 -1.74
CA GLY A 124 22.42 0.03 -0.39
C GLY A 124 22.04 -1.28 0.30
N SER A 125 22.76 -1.54 1.38
CA SER A 125 22.47 -2.60 2.34
C SER A 125 22.16 -1.97 3.70
N THR A 126 21.37 -2.63 4.51
CA THR A 126 21.10 -2.21 5.89
C THR A 126 21.72 -3.19 6.85
N GLU A 127 22.11 -2.74 8.03
CA GLU A 127 22.30 -3.63 9.16
C GLU A 127 20.95 -4.26 9.55
N GLU A 128 21.01 -5.36 10.30
CA GLU A 128 19.80 -5.98 10.82
C GLU A 128 19.20 -5.10 11.93
N PHE A 129 17.90 -4.85 11.85
CA PHE A 129 17.14 -4.11 12.84
C PHE A 129 15.84 -4.83 13.19
N VAL A 130 15.26 -4.49 14.33
CA VAL A 130 13.92 -4.96 14.73
C VAL A 130 12.91 -3.85 14.45
N VAL A 131 11.82 -4.21 13.79
CA VAL A 131 10.69 -3.30 13.56
C VAL A 131 9.98 -3.06 14.91
N PRO A 132 9.73 -1.81 15.33
CA PRO A 132 8.98 -1.52 16.54
C PRO A 132 7.59 -2.16 16.56
N ASP A 133 7.06 -2.43 17.78
CA ASP A 133 5.78 -3.13 17.95
C ASP A 133 4.56 -2.36 17.44
N ASP A 134 4.68 -1.06 17.24
CA ASP A 134 3.64 -0.15 16.78
C ASP A 134 3.87 0.40 15.36
N ALA A 135 4.83 -0.19 14.61
CA ALA A 135 5.25 0.34 13.33
C ALA A 135 5.45 -0.72 12.25
N LEU A 136 5.61 -0.26 11.02
CA LEU A 136 5.89 -1.06 9.84
C LEU A 136 7.19 -0.61 9.19
N PHE A 137 7.90 -1.55 8.56
CA PHE A 137 8.96 -1.25 7.62
C PHE A 137 8.43 -1.42 6.20
N VAL A 138 8.50 -0.35 5.41
CA VAL A 138 7.91 -0.31 4.07
C VAL A 138 8.94 0.04 3.01
N LEU A 139 8.81 -0.55 1.82
CA LEU A 139 9.64 -0.26 0.66
C LEU A 139 8.79 0.13 -0.55
N GLY A 140 9.36 0.95 -1.41
CA GLY A 140 8.85 1.12 -2.76
C GLY A 140 9.22 -0.06 -3.64
N ASP A 141 8.38 -0.39 -4.60
CA ASP A 141 8.66 -1.44 -5.58
C ASP A 141 9.82 -1.02 -6.50
N ASN A 142 9.89 0.27 -6.87
CA ASN A 142 11.05 0.84 -7.54
C ASN A 142 12.15 1.14 -6.51
N ARG A 143 12.95 0.15 -6.18
CA ARG A 143 13.97 0.20 -5.16
C ARG A 143 15.00 1.31 -5.37
N ARG A 144 15.26 1.69 -6.64
CA ARG A 144 16.24 2.71 -7.01
C ARG A 144 15.73 4.13 -6.83
N GLU A 145 14.43 4.34 -7.01
CA GLU A 145 13.82 5.68 -7.03
C GLU A 145 12.79 5.86 -5.90
N SER A 146 12.89 5.08 -4.82
CA SER A 146 11.95 5.16 -3.72
C SER A 146 12.54 5.82 -2.48
N LEU A 147 11.88 6.87 -2.01
CA LEU A 147 12.04 7.37 -0.66
C LEU A 147 11.12 6.57 0.26
N ASP A 148 11.70 5.69 1.09
CA ASP A 148 11.00 4.73 1.92
C ASP A 148 11.73 4.49 3.26
N SER A 149 11.36 3.45 3.99
CA SER A 149 11.89 3.17 5.33
C SER A 149 13.40 2.96 5.41
N ARG A 150 14.09 2.77 4.30
CA ARG A 150 15.57 2.74 4.25
C ARG A 150 16.18 4.11 4.52
N SER A 151 15.43 5.17 4.22
CA SER A 151 15.85 6.54 4.53
C SER A 151 15.48 6.89 5.98
N PRO A 152 16.40 7.46 6.77
CA PRO A 152 16.08 7.97 8.11
C PRO A 152 14.96 9.03 8.12
N TYR A 153 14.71 9.67 6.99
CA TYR A 153 13.65 10.66 6.82
C TYR A 153 12.26 10.04 6.93
N VAL A 154 12.03 8.86 6.33
CA VAL A 154 10.76 8.13 6.44
C VAL A 154 10.79 7.23 7.67
N GLY A 155 11.86 6.45 7.84
CA GLY A 155 12.02 5.52 8.95
C GLY A 155 10.89 4.48 9.02
N PHE A 156 10.57 4.04 10.23
CA PHE A 156 9.44 3.17 10.48
C PHE A 156 8.13 3.96 10.39
N VAL A 157 7.11 3.34 9.81
CA VAL A 157 5.79 3.94 9.65
C VAL A 157 4.88 3.52 10.80
N PRO A 158 4.48 4.43 11.70
CA PRO A 158 3.55 4.11 12.77
C PRO A 158 2.23 3.54 12.23
N LEU A 159 1.68 2.52 12.88
CA LEU A 159 0.41 1.90 12.48
C LEU A 159 -0.73 2.93 12.42
N GLU A 160 -0.74 3.91 13.31
CA GLU A 160 -1.73 4.99 13.34
C GLU A 160 -1.68 5.93 12.12
N HIS A 161 -0.52 5.98 11.43
CA HIS A 161 -0.39 6.76 10.19
C HIS A 161 -0.92 6.04 8.96
N VAL A 162 -1.24 4.75 9.06
CA VAL A 162 -1.75 3.96 7.94
C VAL A 162 -3.19 4.34 7.65
N LYS A 163 -3.44 4.86 6.46
CA LYS A 163 -4.77 5.30 6.02
C LYS A 163 -5.62 4.20 5.41
N GLY A 164 -4.99 3.20 4.79
CA GLY A 164 -5.69 2.08 4.18
C GLY A 164 -4.84 1.29 3.19
N ARG A 165 -5.43 0.25 2.63
CA ARG A 165 -4.81 -0.63 1.64
C ARG A 165 -5.19 -0.21 0.22
N ALA A 166 -4.23 -0.17 -0.68
CA ALA A 166 -4.46 0.00 -2.12
C ALA A 166 -5.01 -1.30 -2.70
N ASP A 167 -6.31 -1.33 -3.02
CA ASP A 167 -6.99 -2.55 -3.43
C ASP A 167 -7.13 -2.65 -4.95
N LEU A 168 -7.33 -1.55 -5.65
CA LEU A 168 -7.71 -1.57 -7.05
C LEU A 168 -7.16 -0.37 -7.81
N VAL A 169 -6.43 -0.62 -8.88
CA VAL A 169 -6.13 0.39 -9.90
C VAL A 169 -7.29 0.38 -10.91
N TYR A 170 -8.01 1.49 -11.03
CA TYR A 170 -9.19 1.58 -11.91
C TYR A 170 -9.02 2.53 -13.10
N TRP A 171 -7.96 3.33 -13.12
CA TRP A 171 -7.66 4.23 -14.21
C TRP A 171 -6.16 4.31 -14.50
N PRO A 172 -5.72 4.35 -15.75
CA PRO A 172 -6.54 4.20 -16.96
C PRO A 172 -7.15 2.79 -17.07
N VAL A 173 -8.29 2.64 -17.76
CA VAL A 173 -9.03 1.36 -17.83
C VAL A 173 -8.16 0.19 -18.29
N ARG A 174 -7.16 0.45 -19.16
CA ARG A 174 -6.17 -0.54 -19.60
C ARG A 174 -5.24 -1.05 -18.49
N ALA A 175 -5.13 -0.32 -17.37
CA ALA A 175 -4.31 -0.66 -16.21
C ALA A 175 -5.11 -1.32 -15.09
N PHE A 176 -6.40 -1.64 -15.35
CA PHE A 176 -7.28 -2.23 -14.35
C PHE A 176 -6.68 -3.51 -13.77
N ARG A 177 -6.44 -3.54 -12.46
CA ARG A 177 -5.92 -4.68 -11.70
C ARG A 177 -6.25 -4.57 -10.21
N LEU A 178 -6.34 -5.73 -9.56
CA LEU A 178 -6.56 -5.90 -8.12
C LEU A 178 -5.23 -6.03 -7.39
#